data_04a4e52fc059c3fdf76360ac5442b200
#
_entry.id   04a4e52fc059c3fdf76360ac5442b200
#
_cell.length_a   1.000
_cell.length_b   1.000
_cell.length_c   1.000
_cell.angle_alpha   90.00
_cell.angle_beta   90.00
_cell.angle_gamma   90.00
#
_symmetry.space_group_name_H-M   'P 1'
#
loop_
_entity.id
_entity.type
_entity.pdbx_description
1 polymer ?
#
loop_
_entity_poly.entity_id
_entity_poly.type
_entity_poly.pdbx_seq_one_letter_code
_entity_poly.pdbx_strand_id
1 'polypeptide(L)'
;QFGGFNKCRFLLLSISRFHWRSQHTKADRQREPGLGFSFEFTEQQKEFQATARKFAREEIIPVAAEYDKTGEYPVPLIRRAWELGLMNPHIPENCGGLGLGTFDACLISEELAYGCTGVQTAIEGNSLGQMPIIIAGNEQQKKKYLGRMTEEPLMCAYCVTEPGAGSDVAGIKTKAEKKGDEYIINGQKMWITNGGKASWYFLLARSDPDPKAPANKAFTGFIVEADTPGIQIGRKELNMGQRCSDTRGIVFEDVKVPKENVLIGDGAGFKIAMGAFDKTRPTVSSGAVGLAQRALDEATKYALERKTFGKLLIEHQAISFMLAEMAMKVELARMSYQRAAWEVDSGRRNTYYASIAKAFAGDIANQLATDAVQIFGGNGFNTEYPVEKLMRDAKIYQIYEGTSQIQRLIIAREHIGKYKS
;
A
#
# COMPACT_ATOMS: atom_id res chain seq x y z
N GLN A 1 18.21 -58.84 -36.19
CA GLN A 1 17.24 -59.87 -35.73
C GLN A 1 16.81 -59.52 -34.33
N PHE A 2 15.54 -59.08 -34.16
CA PHE A 2 14.45 -59.53 -33.30
C PHE A 2 14.84 -59.88 -31.85
N GLY A 3 14.24 -59.44 -30.81
CA GLY A 3 12.90 -59.01 -30.50
C GLY A 3 12.72 -59.18 -29.00
N GLY A 4 11.78 -58.52 -28.39
CA GLY A 4 11.40 -58.86 -27.03
C GLY A 4 10.76 -57.71 -26.26
N PHE A 5 9.50 -57.45 -26.54
CA PHE A 5 8.61 -56.68 -25.63
C PHE A 5 8.41 -57.46 -24.35
N ASN A 6 8.68 -56.85 -23.20
CA ASN A 6 8.19 -57.35 -21.94
C ASN A 6 7.34 -56.33 -21.21
N LYS A 7 6.10 -56.74 -20.99
CA LYS A 7 5.00 -56.05 -20.31
C LYS A 7 5.35 -55.79 -18.84
N CYS A 8 5.40 -54.54 -18.44
CA CYS A 8 5.30 -54.20 -17.01
C CYS A 8 3.84 -54.24 -16.59
N ARG A 9 3.50 -55.22 -15.75
CA ARG A 9 2.24 -55.31 -15.00
C ARG A 9 2.23 -54.22 -13.95
N PHE A 10 1.26 -53.33 -14.02
CA PHE A 10 0.89 -52.45 -12.87
C PHE A 10 0.23 -53.30 -11.78
N LEU A 11 0.87 -53.32 -10.62
CA LEU A 11 0.23 -53.78 -9.37
C LEU A 11 -0.67 -52.67 -8.87
N LEU A 12 -1.98 -52.94 -8.89
CA LEU A 12 -2.96 -52.17 -8.17
C LEU A 12 -2.86 -52.50 -6.67
N LEU A 13 -2.23 -51.66 -5.90
CA LEU A 13 -2.33 -51.70 -4.43
C LEU A 13 -3.62 -50.99 -4.03
N SER A 14 -4.49 -51.76 -3.38
CA SER A 14 -5.72 -51.33 -2.77
C SER A 14 -5.42 -50.25 -1.70
N ILE A 15 -5.82 -49.01 -1.94
CA ILE A 15 -5.82 -47.96 -0.94
C ILE A 15 -7.04 -48.18 -0.06
N SER A 16 -6.84 -48.68 1.14
CA SER A 16 -7.84 -48.76 2.21
C SER A 16 -8.40 -47.38 2.47
N ARG A 17 -9.73 -47.29 2.50
CA ARG A 17 -10.51 -46.09 2.82
C ARG A 17 -10.16 -45.60 4.21
N PHE A 18 -9.34 -44.53 4.29
CA PHE A 18 -9.30 -43.72 5.50
C PHE A 18 -10.56 -42.85 5.54
N HIS A 19 -11.46 -43.19 6.45
CA HIS A 19 -12.58 -42.34 6.80
C HIS A 19 -12.04 -41.12 7.60
N TRP A 20 -11.87 -40.01 6.92
CA TRP A 20 -11.77 -38.72 7.60
C TRP A 20 -13.17 -38.34 8.10
N ARG A 21 -13.47 -38.62 9.36
CA ARG A 21 -14.54 -37.92 10.05
C ARG A 21 -14.07 -36.49 10.30
N SER A 22 -14.47 -35.55 9.44
CA SER A 22 -14.37 -34.16 9.75
C SER A 22 -15.32 -33.87 10.92
N GLN A 23 -14.75 -33.52 12.07
CA GLN A 23 -15.50 -32.87 13.12
C GLN A 23 -15.74 -31.41 12.66
N HIS A 24 -16.84 -31.20 11.95
CA HIS A 24 -17.36 -29.86 11.71
C HIS A 24 -17.93 -29.36 13.04
N THR A 25 -17.23 -28.42 13.65
CA THR A 25 -17.77 -27.68 14.78
C THR A 25 -18.98 -26.87 14.34
N LYS A 26 -19.98 -26.70 15.23
CA LYS A 26 -21.23 -25.97 14.95
C LYS A 26 -21.07 -24.52 14.46
N ALA A 27 -19.87 -23.98 14.50
CA ALA A 27 -19.51 -22.64 13.98
C ALA A 27 -19.48 -22.56 12.44
N ASP A 28 -19.36 -23.69 11.71
CA ASP A 28 -19.30 -23.69 10.24
C ASP A 28 -20.68 -23.61 9.54
N ARG A 29 -21.78 -23.54 10.28
CA ARG A 29 -23.13 -23.61 9.71
C ARG A 29 -23.82 -22.29 9.41
N GLN A 30 -23.13 -21.16 9.56
CA GLN A 30 -23.70 -19.83 9.24
C GLN A 30 -22.80 -19.03 8.29
N ARG A 31 -22.32 -19.66 7.22
CA ARG A 31 -21.86 -18.90 6.07
C ARG A 31 -23.06 -18.60 5.19
N GLU A 32 -23.46 -17.33 5.16
CA GLU A 32 -24.43 -16.87 4.16
C GLU A 32 -23.94 -17.22 2.76
N PRO A 33 -24.85 -17.66 1.84
CA PRO A 33 -24.49 -17.87 0.44
C PRO A 33 -24.01 -16.53 -0.15
N GLY A 34 -22.74 -16.41 -0.52
CA GLY A 34 -22.19 -15.22 -1.15
C GLY A 34 -20.86 -14.71 -0.59
N LEU A 35 -20.35 -15.21 0.53
CA LEU A 35 -19.08 -14.79 1.16
C LEU A 35 -17.87 -15.63 0.74
N GLY A 36 -17.83 -16.12 -0.49
CA GLY A 36 -16.66 -16.78 -1.08
C GLY A 36 -15.75 -15.79 -1.80
N PHE A 37 -14.47 -16.13 -1.98
CA PHE A 37 -13.59 -15.43 -2.92
C PHE A 37 -14.03 -15.77 -4.34
N SER A 38 -14.22 -14.72 -5.17
CA SER A 38 -14.57 -14.87 -6.57
C SER A 38 -13.54 -14.15 -7.44
N PHE A 39 -13.16 -14.73 -8.56
CA PHE A 39 -12.40 -14.05 -9.61
C PHE A 39 -13.28 -13.11 -10.47
N GLU A 40 -14.60 -13.23 -10.36
CA GLU A 40 -15.55 -12.35 -11.02
C GLU A 40 -15.74 -11.07 -10.21
N PHE A 41 -15.51 -9.93 -10.85
CA PHE A 41 -15.75 -8.62 -10.25
C PHE A 41 -17.21 -8.25 -10.35
N THR A 42 -17.70 -7.52 -9.34
CA THR A 42 -19.02 -6.88 -9.41
C THR A 42 -19.04 -5.79 -10.49
N GLU A 43 -20.23 -5.39 -10.93
CA GLU A 43 -20.33 -4.29 -11.91
C GLU A 43 -19.74 -2.98 -11.38
N GLN A 44 -19.92 -2.68 -10.10
CA GLN A 44 -19.30 -1.52 -9.44
C GLN A 44 -17.77 -1.60 -9.50
N GLN A 45 -17.18 -2.76 -9.19
CA GLN A 45 -15.73 -2.96 -9.26
C GLN A 45 -15.20 -2.78 -10.68
N LYS A 46 -15.88 -3.31 -11.68
CA LYS A 46 -15.54 -3.13 -13.10
C LYS A 46 -15.58 -1.66 -13.50
N GLU A 47 -16.59 -0.92 -13.04
CA GLU A 47 -16.75 0.50 -13.32
C GLU A 47 -15.62 1.35 -12.70
N PHE A 48 -15.30 1.14 -11.43
CA PHE A 48 -14.17 1.82 -10.78
C PHE A 48 -12.84 1.49 -11.45
N GLN A 49 -12.60 0.22 -11.75
CA GLN A 49 -11.39 -0.20 -12.46
C GLN A 49 -11.30 0.46 -13.85
N ALA A 50 -12.38 0.46 -14.62
CA ALA A 50 -12.40 1.06 -15.95
C ALA A 50 -12.18 2.59 -15.89
N THR A 51 -12.79 3.28 -14.93
CA THR A 51 -12.61 4.72 -14.71
C THR A 51 -11.17 5.05 -14.34
N ALA A 52 -10.60 4.33 -13.37
CA ALA A 52 -9.20 4.49 -12.95
C ALA A 52 -8.22 4.20 -14.09
N ARG A 53 -8.49 3.14 -14.87
CA ARG A 53 -7.70 2.77 -16.06
C ARG A 53 -7.70 3.85 -17.11
N LYS A 54 -8.88 4.39 -17.44
CA LYS A 54 -9.00 5.47 -18.41
C LYS A 54 -8.24 6.70 -17.94
N PHE A 55 -8.45 7.13 -16.71
CA PHE A 55 -7.75 8.25 -16.11
C PHE A 55 -6.22 8.06 -16.11
N ALA A 56 -5.74 6.89 -15.73
CA ALA A 56 -4.30 6.58 -15.72
C ALA A 56 -3.70 6.67 -17.13
N ARG A 57 -4.36 6.12 -18.15
CA ARG A 57 -3.83 6.07 -19.51
C ARG A 57 -3.95 7.39 -20.26
N GLU A 58 -5.05 8.08 -20.10
CA GLU A 58 -5.35 9.30 -20.88
C GLU A 58 -4.83 10.57 -20.21
N GLU A 59 -4.78 10.63 -18.87
CA GLU A 59 -4.45 11.86 -18.16
C GLU A 59 -3.14 11.76 -17.35
N ILE A 60 -2.77 10.59 -16.77
CA ILE A 60 -1.56 10.45 -15.96
C ILE A 60 -0.33 10.14 -16.83
N ILE A 61 -0.38 9.09 -17.65
CA ILE A 61 0.78 8.63 -18.45
C ILE A 61 1.37 9.75 -19.30
N PRO A 62 0.59 10.58 -20.02
CA PRO A 62 1.16 11.60 -20.87
C PRO A 62 1.98 12.67 -20.17
N VAL A 63 1.77 12.87 -18.86
CA VAL A 63 2.44 13.94 -18.08
C VAL A 63 3.38 13.39 -17.00
N ALA A 64 3.40 12.08 -16.78
CA ALA A 64 4.16 11.44 -15.70
C ALA A 64 5.67 11.74 -15.78
N ALA A 65 6.26 11.71 -16.95
CA ALA A 65 7.69 12.00 -17.16
C ALA A 65 8.05 13.43 -16.77
N GLU A 66 7.19 14.40 -17.06
CA GLU A 66 7.42 15.80 -16.70
C GLU A 66 7.30 16.01 -15.18
N TYR A 67 6.29 15.44 -14.54
CA TYR A 67 6.19 15.46 -13.08
C TYR A 67 7.37 14.79 -12.38
N ASP A 68 7.89 13.68 -12.93
CA ASP A 68 9.10 13.04 -12.40
C ASP A 68 10.32 13.96 -12.54
N LYS A 69 10.49 14.61 -13.69
CA LYS A 69 11.60 15.52 -13.98
C LYS A 69 11.59 16.76 -13.10
N THR A 70 10.45 17.41 -12.97
CA THR A 70 10.31 18.66 -12.20
C THR A 70 10.18 18.42 -10.70
N GLY A 71 9.64 17.26 -10.31
CA GLY A 71 9.26 16.96 -8.93
C GLY A 71 8.07 17.80 -8.46
N GLU A 72 7.33 18.45 -9.35
CA GLU A 72 6.15 19.24 -9.02
C GLU A 72 5.04 18.33 -8.47
N TYR A 73 4.34 18.81 -7.44
CA TYR A 73 3.21 18.07 -6.87
C TYR A 73 2.01 18.13 -7.80
N PRO A 74 1.38 16.99 -8.16
CA PRO A 74 0.43 16.90 -9.27
C PRO A 74 -0.98 17.35 -8.87
N VAL A 75 -1.14 18.60 -8.44
CA VAL A 75 -2.44 19.16 -7.98
C VAL A 75 -3.57 18.96 -8.99
N PRO A 76 -3.38 19.20 -10.31
CA PRO A 76 -4.47 19.01 -11.28
C PRO A 76 -4.93 17.54 -11.34
N LEU A 77 -4.01 16.59 -11.30
CA LEU A 77 -4.32 15.15 -11.33
C LEU A 77 -5.03 14.70 -10.04
N ILE A 78 -4.60 15.23 -8.89
CA ILE A 78 -5.25 14.93 -7.60
C ILE A 78 -6.68 15.46 -7.59
N ARG A 79 -6.90 16.70 -8.02
CA ARG A 79 -8.24 17.28 -8.14
C ARG A 79 -9.11 16.43 -9.06
N ARG A 80 -8.56 16.03 -10.21
CA ARG A 80 -9.26 15.22 -11.19
C ARG A 80 -9.63 13.83 -10.63
N ALA A 81 -8.71 13.18 -9.92
CA ALA A 81 -8.98 11.91 -9.25
C ALA A 81 -10.09 12.04 -8.21
N TRP A 82 -10.11 13.15 -7.46
CA TRP A 82 -11.16 13.45 -6.49
C TRP A 82 -12.52 13.63 -7.17
N GLU A 83 -12.59 14.40 -8.25
CA GLU A 83 -13.82 14.60 -9.06
C GLU A 83 -14.38 13.29 -9.65
N LEU A 84 -13.49 12.36 -9.99
CA LEU A 84 -13.85 11.04 -10.54
C LEU A 84 -14.22 10.01 -9.45
N GLY A 85 -14.17 10.39 -8.16
CA GLY A 85 -14.43 9.46 -7.06
C GLY A 85 -13.33 8.40 -6.85
N LEU A 86 -12.12 8.66 -7.32
CA LEU A 86 -10.96 7.75 -7.22
C LEU A 86 -10.08 8.02 -5.99
N MET A 87 -10.46 8.98 -5.15
CA MET A 87 -9.81 9.32 -3.90
C MET A 87 -10.72 9.01 -2.71
N ASN A 88 -10.09 8.85 -1.54
CA ASN A 88 -10.79 8.71 -0.26
C ASN A 88 -11.81 7.55 -0.24
N PRO A 89 -11.45 6.35 -0.75
CA PRO A 89 -12.41 5.27 -0.95
C PRO A 89 -13.09 4.79 0.32
N HIS A 90 -12.40 4.88 1.47
CA HIS A 90 -12.85 4.32 2.74
C HIS A 90 -13.65 5.29 3.63
N ILE A 91 -13.80 6.55 3.22
CA ILE A 91 -14.60 7.50 4.02
C ILE A 91 -16.04 6.98 4.09
N PRO A 92 -16.60 6.83 5.31
CA PRO A 92 -17.94 6.30 5.48
C PRO A 92 -19.03 7.15 4.82
N GLU A 93 -20.11 6.52 4.38
CA GLU A 93 -21.24 7.18 3.74
C GLU A 93 -21.89 8.24 4.63
N ASN A 94 -21.99 7.99 5.96
CA ASN A 94 -22.51 8.96 6.92
C ASN A 94 -21.60 10.20 7.11
N CYS A 95 -20.39 10.18 6.54
CA CYS A 95 -19.48 11.32 6.45
C CYS A 95 -19.43 11.91 5.02
N GLY A 96 -20.30 11.50 4.12
CA GLY A 96 -20.33 11.95 2.73
C GLY A 96 -19.42 11.16 1.77
N GLY A 97 -18.80 10.09 2.23
CA GLY A 97 -17.89 9.25 1.45
C GLY A 97 -18.58 8.13 0.68
N LEU A 98 -17.79 7.32 0.00
CA LEU A 98 -18.26 6.18 -0.78
C LEU A 98 -18.35 4.88 0.03
N GLY A 99 -17.67 4.80 1.18
CA GLY A 99 -17.65 3.62 2.04
C GLY A 99 -17.14 2.35 1.36
N LEU A 100 -16.22 2.48 0.38
CA LEU A 100 -15.71 1.35 -0.38
C LEU A 100 -14.84 0.43 0.48
N GLY A 101 -14.85 -0.86 0.13
CA GLY A 101 -13.97 -1.85 0.72
C GLY A 101 -12.51 -1.73 0.25
N THR A 102 -11.66 -2.49 0.90
CA THR A 102 -10.23 -2.55 0.57
C THR A 102 -9.99 -3.15 -0.82
N PHE A 103 -10.81 -4.12 -1.23
CA PHE A 103 -10.69 -4.73 -2.55
C PHE A 103 -10.92 -3.71 -3.67
N ASP A 104 -11.97 -2.89 -3.56
CA ASP A 104 -12.27 -1.83 -4.52
C ASP A 104 -11.14 -0.78 -4.57
N ALA A 105 -10.64 -0.37 -3.41
CA ALA A 105 -9.50 0.54 -3.31
C ALA A 105 -8.24 -0.02 -3.99
N CYS A 106 -7.97 -1.33 -3.85
CA CYS A 106 -6.84 -2.00 -4.52
C CYS A 106 -6.98 -1.97 -6.04
N LEU A 107 -8.17 -2.19 -6.60
CA LEU A 107 -8.40 -2.12 -8.05
C LEU A 107 -8.12 -0.73 -8.60
N ILE A 108 -8.56 0.32 -7.88
CA ILE A 108 -8.26 1.71 -8.23
C ILE A 108 -6.75 1.99 -8.16
N SER A 109 -6.13 1.62 -7.06
CA SER A 109 -4.71 1.88 -6.80
C SER A 109 -3.78 1.20 -7.81
N GLU A 110 -4.07 -0.03 -8.21
CA GLU A 110 -3.30 -0.73 -9.25
C GLU A 110 -3.29 0.05 -10.57
N GLU A 111 -4.44 0.55 -11.01
CA GLU A 111 -4.54 1.31 -12.26
C GLU A 111 -3.85 2.68 -12.18
N LEU A 112 -4.00 3.39 -11.05
CA LEU A 112 -3.29 4.66 -10.84
C LEU A 112 -1.77 4.49 -10.84
N ALA A 113 -1.28 3.44 -10.18
CA ALA A 113 0.15 3.11 -10.13
C ALA A 113 0.70 2.65 -11.48
N TYR A 114 -0.10 1.98 -12.29
CA TYR A 114 0.25 1.68 -13.69
C TYR A 114 0.53 2.99 -14.46
N GLY A 115 -0.23 4.04 -14.20
CA GLY A 115 0.00 5.36 -14.77
C GLY A 115 1.25 6.04 -14.24
N CYS A 116 1.33 6.21 -12.93
CA CYS A 116 2.46 6.80 -12.22
C CYS A 116 2.37 6.52 -10.72
N THR A 117 3.35 5.83 -10.16
CA THR A 117 3.38 5.52 -8.74
C THR A 117 3.56 6.74 -7.85
N GLY A 118 4.18 7.81 -8.33
CA GLY A 118 4.28 9.07 -7.58
C GLY A 118 2.91 9.73 -7.37
N VAL A 119 2.05 9.72 -8.39
CA VAL A 119 0.67 10.21 -8.31
C VAL A 119 -0.16 9.30 -7.40
N GLN A 120 -0.05 8.00 -7.60
CA GLN A 120 -0.75 7.01 -6.76
C GLN A 120 -0.36 7.15 -5.29
N THR A 121 0.92 7.30 -4.96
CA THR A 121 1.40 7.47 -3.58
C THR A 121 0.88 8.78 -2.94
N ALA A 122 0.80 9.87 -3.69
CA ALA A 122 0.20 11.12 -3.21
C ALA A 122 -1.27 10.91 -2.81
N ILE A 123 -2.03 10.16 -3.61
CA ILE A 123 -3.45 9.83 -3.35
C ILE A 123 -3.56 8.85 -2.16
N GLU A 124 -2.76 7.79 -2.13
CA GLU A 124 -2.77 6.80 -1.06
C GLU A 124 -2.30 7.35 0.30
N GLY A 125 -1.48 8.38 0.30
CA GLY A 125 -1.10 9.09 1.52
C GLY A 125 -2.31 9.61 2.31
N ASN A 126 -3.39 9.97 1.60
CA ASN A 126 -4.67 10.31 2.23
C ASN A 126 -5.31 9.12 2.92
N SER A 127 -5.40 7.98 2.24
CA SER A 127 -5.99 6.77 2.82
C SER A 127 -5.24 6.34 4.09
N LEU A 128 -3.92 6.42 4.08
CA LEU A 128 -3.10 6.11 5.25
C LEU A 128 -3.36 7.09 6.41
N GLY A 129 -3.44 8.40 6.13
CA GLY A 129 -3.71 9.42 7.15
C GLY A 129 -5.12 9.33 7.74
N GLN A 130 -6.11 8.95 6.93
CA GLN A 130 -7.51 8.78 7.32
C GLN A 130 -7.75 7.51 8.15
N MET A 131 -7.00 6.44 7.88
CA MET A 131 -7.28 5.13 8.45
C MET A 131 -7.34 5.11 9.98
N PRO A 132 -6.45 5.77 10.74
CA PRO A 132 -6.59 5.87 12.19
C PRO A 132 -7.92 6.46 12.66
N ILE A 133 -8.45 7.46 11.96
CA ILE A 133 -9.74 8.07 12.30
C ILE A 133 -10.89 7.13 11.91
N ILE A 134 -10.79 6.45 10.78
CA ILE A 134 -11.81 5.48 10.33
C ILE A 134 -11.98 4.36 11.36
N ILE A 135 -10.86 3.83 11.89
CA ILE A 135 -10.89 2.69 12.82
C ILE A 135 -11.13 3.08 14.28
N ALA A 136 -10.79 4.30 14.69
CA ALA A 136 -10.73 4.70 16.10
C ALA A 136 -11.38 6.05 16.41
N GLY A 137 -11.75 6.85 15.42
CA GLY A 137 -12.41 8.13 15.63
C GLY A 137 -13.85 7.96 16.14
N ASN A 138 -14.28 8.86 17.00
CA ASN A 138 -15.70 9.00 17.34
C ASN A 138 -16.46 9.69 16.20
N GLU A 139 -17.78 9.72 16.27
CA GLU A 139 -18.62 10.28 15.20
C GLU A 139 -18.35 11.76 14.92
N GLN A 140 -18.04 12.56 15.97
CA GLN A 140 -17.70 13.96 15.79
C GLN A 140 -16.37 14.14 15.07
N GLN A 141 -15.35 13.37 15.45
CA GLN A 141 -14.05 13.39 14.80
C GLN A 141 -14.15 12.96 13.33
N LYS A 142 -14.86 11.85 13.05
CA LYS A 142 -15.09 11.38 11.68
C LYS A 142 -15.81 12.43 10.85
N LYS A 143 -16.91 12.98 11.32
CA LYS A 143 -17.67 13.99 10.61
C LYS A 143 -16.84 15.26 10.35
N LYS A 144 -16.07 15.72 11.34
CA LYS A 144 -15.25 16.93 11.22
C LYS A 144 -14.09 16.74 10.25
N TYR A 145 -13.31 15.64 10.37
CA TYR A 145 -12.06 15.50 9.65
C TYR A 145 -12.21 14.72 8.32
N LEU A 146 -13.02 13.69 8.28
CA LEU A 146 -13.27 12.95 7.04
C LEU A 146 -14.30 13.68 6.17
N GLY A 147 -15.32 14.28 6.75
CA GLY A 147 -16.36 15.03 6.02
C GLY A 147 -15.77 16.15 5.16
N ARG A 148 -14.82 16.95 5.69
CA ARG A 148 -14.15 18.01 4.92
C ARG A 148 -13.51 17.51 3.63
N MET A 149 -13.01 16.28 3.63
CA MET A 149 -12.30 15.69 2.48
C MET A 149 -13.25 15.20 1.38
N THR A 150 -14.53 15.12 1.67
CA THR A 150 -15.58 14.84 0.66
C THR A 150 -16.16 16.11 0.05
N GLU A 151 -15.95 17.26 0.67
CA GLU A 151 -16.40 18.58 0.22
C GLU A 151 -15.35 19.26 -0.67
N GLU A 152 -14.07 19.03 -0.39
CA GLU A 152 -12.92 19.60 -1.08
C GLU A 152 -11.80 18.57 -1.27
N PRO A 153 -10.95 18.71 -2.30
CA PRO A 153 -9.81 17.80 -2.55
C PRO A 153 -8.66 18.05 -1.57
N LEU A 154 -8.94 17.98 -0.27
CA LEU A 154 -7.96 18.16 0.78
C LEU A 154 -7.07 16.93 0.93
N MET A 155 -5.85 17.17 1.44
CA MET A 155 -4.89 16.13 1.78
C MET A 155 -4.77 16.01 3.29
N CYS A 156 -4.39 14.83 3.76
CA CYS A 156 -3.95 14.59 5.13
C CYS A 156 -2.68 13.74 5.13
N ALA A 157 -2.05 13.60 6.28
CA ALA A 157 -0.83 12.83 6.39
C ALA A 157 -0.75 12.01 7.69
N TYR A 158 0.09 10.99 7.65
CA TYR A 158 0.33 10.04 8.73
C TYR A 158 1.72 10.28 9.35
N CYS A 159 1.76 10.90 10.53
CA CYS A 159 2.97 11.32 11.20
C CYS A 159 3.39 10.34 12.31
N VAL A 160 4.12 9.30 11.93
CA VAL A 160 4.64 8.28 12.87
C VAL A 160 6.16 8.20 12.83
N THR A 161 6.76 8.01 11.66
CA THR A 161 8.21 7.86 11.47
C THR A 161 8.98 9.10 11.91
N GLU A 162 10.15 8.87 12.55
CA GLU A 162 11.07 9.90 12.99
C GLU A 162 12.46 9.69 12.37
N PRO A 163 13.37 10.68 12.41
CA PRO A 163 14.73 10.50 11.88
C PRO A 163 15.48 9.31 12.45
N GLY A 164 15.24 8.98 13.72
CA GLY A 164 15.88 7.85 14.43
C GLY A 164 15.03 6.60 14.59
N ALA A 165 13.78 6.58 14.06
CA ALA A 165 12.83 5.49 14.31
C ALA A 165 11.87 5.30 13.13
N GLY A 166 12.20 4.37 12.23
CA GLY A 166 11.34 3.91 11.13
C GLY A 166 10.74 2.55 11.44
N SER A 167 11.47 1.47 11.20
CA SER A 167 11.01 0.10 11.51
C SER A 167 10.78 -0.11 13.01
N ASP A 168 11.57 0.55 13.86
CA ASP A 168 11.40 0.57 15.32
C ASP A 168 10.40 1.67 15.74
N VAL A 169 9.13 1.45 15.45
CA VAL A 169 8.07 2.42 15.81
C VAL A 169 7.99 2.66 17.32
N ALA A 170 8.31 1.67 18.13
CA ALA A 170 8.34 1.80 19.59
C ALA A 170 9.45 2.77 20.09
N GLY A 171 10.46 3.01 19.26
CA GLY A 171 11.57 3.91 19.55
C GLY A 171 11.32 5.39 19.24
N ILE A 172 10.11 5.79 18.82
CA ILE A 172 9.80 7.20 18.58
C ILE A 172 9.91 8.04 19.85
N LYS A 173 10.35 9.27 19.69
CA LYS A 173 10.69 10.19 20.79
C LYS A 173 9.80 11.43 20.90
N THR A 174 8.96 11.71 19.91
CA THR A 174 7.96 12.79 19.98
C THR A 174 7.12 12.61 21.23
N LYS A 175 7.03 13.66 22.06
CA LYS A 175 6.34 13.65 23.34
C LYS A 175 5.04 14.44 23.27
N ALA A 176 4.05 14.00 24.03
CA ALA A 176 2.81 14.72 24.28
C ALA A 176 2.62 14.83 25.80
N GLU A 177 2.75 16.03 26.33
CA GLU A 177 2.56 16.32 27.76
C GLU A 177 1.16 16.85 28.00
N LYS A 178 0.40 16.18 28.86
CA LYS A 178 -0.96 16.59 29.20
C LYS A 178 -0.94 17.79 30.15
N LYS A 179 -1.63 18.85 29.77
CA LYS A 179 -1.80 20.06 30.58
C LYS A 179 -3.29 20.47 30.61
N GLY A 180 -4.00 20.05 31.67
CA GLY A 180 -5.43 20.27 31.76
C GLY A 180 -6.20 19.55 30.64
N ASP A 181 -6.90 20.33 29.83
CA ASP A 181 -7.72 19.86 28.72
C ASP A 181 -6.99 19.87 27.36
N GLU A 182 -5.69 20.06 27.36
CA GLU A 182 -4.86 20.05 26.15
C GLU A 182 -3.58 19.24 26.35
N TYR A 183 -2.91 18.93 25.22
CA TYR A 183 -1.60 18.32 25.18
C TYR A 183 -0.63 19.25 24.49
N ILE A 184 0.60 19.31 25.01
CA ILE A 184 1.72 20.03 24.40
C ILE A 184 2.61 19.01 23.72
N ILE A 185 2.76 19.14 22.40
CA ILE A 185 3.50 18.19 21.57
C ILE A 185 4.84 18.80 21.16
N ASN A 186 5.90 18.06 21.41
CA ASN A 186 7.28 18.40 21.03
C ASN A 186 7.96 17.20 20.40
N GLY A 187 8.59 17.41 19.24
CA GLY A 187 9.33 16.36 18.53
C GLY A 187 9.50 16.64 17.06
N GLN A 188 9.96 15.61 16.34
CA GLN A 188 10.22 15.70 14.92
C GLN A 188 9.77 14.42 14.21
N LYS A 189 9.03 14.59 13.13
CA LYS A 189 8.65 13.51 12.20
C LYS A 189 9.45 13.63 10.92
N MET A 190 9.66 12.49 10.23
CA MET A 190 10.47 12.44 9.01
C MET A 190 9.86 11.48 8.00
N TRP A 191 10.10 11.76 6.73
CA TRP A 191 9.61 10.99 5.57
C TRP A 191 8.08 10.98 5.45
N ILE A 192 7.45 12.10 5.79
CA ILE A 192 5.98 12.20 5.84
C ILE A 192 5.44 12.53 4.45
N THR A 193 4.76 11.55 3.85
CA THR A 193 4.02 11.72 2.59
C THR A 193 2.90 12.73 2.77
N ASN A 194 2.76 13.66 1.84
CA ASN A 194 1.82 14.79 1.90
C ASN A 194 2.08 15.76 3.06
N GLY A 195 3.23 15.68 3.72
CA GLY A 195 3.52 16.49 4.91
C GLY A 195 3.41 17.98 4.71
N GLY A 196 3.76 18.49 3.51
CA GLY A 196 3.64 19.90 3.14
C GLY A 196 2.32 20.29 2.47
N LYS A 197 1.41 19.35 2.27
CA LYS A 197 0.13 19.54 1.57
C LYS A 197 -1.09 19.25 2.44
N ALA A 198 -0.87 18.58 3.58
CA ALA A 198 -1.93 18.16 4.47
C ALA A 198 -2.66 19.32 5.15
N SER A 199 -3.96 19.21 5.29
CA SER A 199 -4.78 20.10 6.12
C SER A 199 -4.78 19.68 7.59
N TRP A 200 -4.53 18.41 7.86
CA TRP A 200 -4.41 17.84 9.19
C TRP A 200 -3.54 16.56 9.16
N TYR A 201 -3.02 16.21 10.32
CA TYR A 201 -2.17 15.05 10.53
C TYR A 201 -2.80 14.06 11.51
N PHE A 202 -2.68 12.75 11.25
CA PHE A 202 -2.62 11.79 12.34
C PHE A 202 -1.20 11.79 12.90
N LEU A 203 -1.05 11.98 14.20
CA LEU A 203 0.25 12.05 14.86
C LEU A 203 0.32 11.06 16.02
N LEU A 204 1.35 10.21 16.04
CA LEU A 204 1.67 9.31 17.14
C LEU A 204 2.76 9.94 18.01
N ALA A 205 2.47 10.09 19.31
CA ALA A 205 3.42 10.62 20.27
C ALA A 205 3.40 9.85 21.59
N ARG A 206 4.52 9.83 22.28
CA ARG A 206 4.63 9.26 23.63
C ARG A 206 3.97 10.20 24.64
N SER A 207 2.95 9.72 25.29
CA SER A 207 2.21 10.44 26.34
C SER A 207 2.49 9.92 27.74
N ASP A 208 2.99 8.67 27.88
CA ASP A 208 3.38 8.13 29.16
C ASP A 208 4.76 8.68 29.58
N PRO A 209 4.89 9.29 30.76
CA PRO A 209 6.15 9.85 31.26
C PRO A 209 7.19 8.77 31.65
N ASP A 210 6.74 7.54 31.94
CA ASP A 210 7.66 6.45 32.23
C ASP A 210 8.34 5.94 30.93
N PRO A 211 9.66 6.14 30.79
CA PRO A 211 10.37 5.66 29.60
C PRO A 211 10.37 4.12 29.44
N LYS A 212 10.04 3.39 30.51
CA LYS A 212 9.92 1.92 30.50
C LYS A 212 8.50 1.43 30.23
N ALA A 213 7.52 2.32 30.11
CA ALA A 213 6.15 1.93 29.80
C ALA A 213 6.11 1.15 28.48
N PRO A 214 5.37 0.02 28.43
CA PRO A 214 5.33 -0.83 27.25
C PRO A 214 4.65 -0.07 26.07
N ALA A 215 5.14 -0.30 24.85
CA ALA A 215 4.71 0.43 23.66
C ALA A 215 3.19 0.46 23.47
N ASN A 216 2.50 -0.64 23.80
CA ASN A 216 1.05 -0.75 23.69
C ASN A 216 0.24 0.12 24.68
N LYS A 217 0.92 0.84 25.59
CA LYS A 217 0.32 1.76 26.57
C LYS A 217 0.98 3.14 26.58
N ALA A 218 2.16 3.27 26.00
CA ALA A 218 2.99 4.46 26.10
C ALA A 218 2.64 5.57 25.11
N PHE A 219 1.93 5.25 24.03
CA PHE A 219 1.69 6.17 22.93
C PHE A 219 0.21 6.52 22.78
N THR A 220 -0.04 7.76 22.41
CA THR A 220 -1.37 8.30 22.11
C THR A 220 -1.42 8.79 20.66
N GLY A 221 -2.56 8.57 20.00
CA GLY A 221 -2.84 9.07 18.67
C GLY A 221 -3.62 10.37 18.71
N PHE A 222 -3.16 11.36 17.98
CA PHE A 222 -3.74 12.70 17.91
C PHE A 222 -4.15 13.06 16.50
N ILE A 223 -5.22 13.85 16.36
CA ILE A 223 -5.53 14.58 15.14
C ILE A 223 -5.03 16.02 15.34
N VAL A 224 -4.12 16.47 14.48
CA VAL A 224 -3.49 17.77 14.58
C VAL A 224 -3.80 18.59 13.32
N GLU A 225 -4.42 19.77 13.50
CA GLU A 225 -4.63 20.72 12.38
C GLU A 225 -3.26 21.22 11.90
N ALA A 226 -3.04 21.25 10.58
CA ALA A 226 -1.73 21.59 10.01
C ALA A 226 -1.32 23.05 10.21
N ASP A 227 -2.27 23.94 10.44
CA ASP A 227 -2.06 25.36 10.69
C ASP A 227 -1.86 25.69 12.18
N THR A 228 -1.78 24.68 13.06
CA THR A 228 -1.55 24.88 14.49
C THR A 228 -0.18 25.55 14.73
N PRO A 229 -0.11 26.63 15.53
CA PRO A 229 1.16 27.28 15.85
C PRO A 229 2.18 26.30 16.44
N GLY A 230 3.46 26.45 16.02
CA GLY A 230 4.56 25.60 16.45
C GLY A 230 4.87 24.45 15.48
N ILE A 231 4.09 24.27 14.44
CA ILE A 231 4.38 23.30 13.37
C ILE A 231 5.30 23.96 12.34
N GLN A 232 6.44 23.32 12.08
CA GLN A 232 7.41 23.77 11.09
C GLN A 232 7.59 22.67 10.04
N ILE A 233 7.11 22.95 8.83
CA ILE A 233 7.24 22.05 7.69
C ILE A 233 8.63 22.23 7.06
N GLY A 234 9.39 21.14 6.96
CA GLY A 234 10.70 21.12 6.34
C GLY A 234 10.64 21.22 4.80
N ARG A 235 11.80 21.20 4.18
CA ARG A 235 11.92 21.17 2.71
C ARG A 235 11.23 19.95 2.12
N LYS A 236 10.79 20.03 0.86
CA LYS A 236 10.46 18.86 0.08
C LYS A 236 11.72 18.04 -0.16
N GLU A 237 11.73 16.77 0.22
CA GLU A 237 12.87 15.89 0.02
C GLU A 237 13.01 15.47 -1.45
N LEU A 238 14.25 15.37 -1.92
CA LEU A 238 14.58 14.92 -3.27
C LEU A 238 14.77 13.41 -3.24
N ASN A 239 13.74 12.69 -3.63
CA ASN A 239 13.73 11.22 -3.59
C ASN A 239 14.31 10.62 -4.88
N MET A 240 14.76 9.35 -4.79
CA MET A 240 15.21 8.56 -5.93
C MET A 240 14.12 8.39 -6.99
N GLY A 241 12.90 8.09 -6.56
CA GLY A 241 11.72 7.89 -7.40
C GLY A 241 10.47 8.41 -6.73
N GLN A 242 9.31 8.23 -7.36
CA GLN A 242 8.04 8.81 -6.94
C GLN A 242 8.16 10.32 -6.67
N ARG A 243 8.89 11.01 -7.51
CA ARG A 243 9.43 12.36 -7.27
C ARG A 243 8.36 13.44 -7.20
N CYS A 244 7.20 13.23 -7.79
CA CYS A 244 6.07 14.15 -7.73
C CYS A 244 5.23 14.03 -6.43
N SER A 245 5.45 13.00 -5.61
CA SER A 245 4.87 12.96 -4.28
C SER A 245 5.56 13.98 -3.36
N ASP A 246 4.86 14.43 -2.32
CA ASP A 246 5.41 15.36 -1.35
C ASP A 246 5.88 14.58 -0.12
N THR A 247 7.18 14.66 0.18
CA THR A 247 7.79 14.00 1.33
C THR A 247 8.53 15.04 2.18
N ARG A 248 8.18 15.14 3.46
CA ARG A 248 8.71 16.18 4.36
C ARG A 248 9.19 15.63 5.69
N GLY A 249 10.15 16.35 6.30
CA GLY A 249 10.31 16.40 7.74
C GLY A 249 9.36 17.43 8.34
N ILE A 250 8.87 17.21 9.55
CA ILE A 250 7.98 18.15 10.25
C ILE A 250 8.44 18.25 11.70
N VAL A 251 8.67 19.47 12.17
CA VAL A 251 9.01 19.77 13.58
C VAL A 251 7.77 20.28 14.30
N PHE A 252 7.55 19.78 15.49
CA PHE A 252 6.50 20.20 16.41
C PHE A 252 7.18 20.82 17.63
N GLU A 253 6.92 22.12 17.88
CA GLU A 253 7.50 22.89 18.98
C GLU A 253 6.37 23.55 19.76
N ASP A 254 6.14 23.06 20.96
CA ASP A 254 5.06 23.48 21.86
C ASP A 254 3.66 23.51 21.19
N VAL A 255 3.39 22.55 20.32
CA VAL A 255 2.14 22.44 19.57
C VAL A 255 1.01 22.02 20.53
N LYS A 256 -0.01 22.86 20.62
CA LYS A 256 -1.17 22.64 21.48
C LYS A 256 -2.25 21.86 20.75
N VAL A 257 -2.65 20.73 21.31
CA VAL A 257 -3.71 19.87 20.77
C VAL A 257 -4.77 19.66 21.85
N PRO A 258 -6.04 19.98 21.57
CA PRO A 258 -7.11 19.81 22.52
C PRO A 258 -7.42 18.33 22.76
N LYS A 259 -7.93 18.00 23.94
CA LYS A 259 -8.25 16.61 24.34
C LYS A 259 -9.26 15.91 23.43
N GLU A 260 -10.17 16.68 22.83
CA GLU A 260 -11.16 16.17 21.88
C GLU A 260 -10.54 15.66 20.57
N ASN A 261 -9.27 15.94 20.31
CA ASN A 261 -8.52 15.44 19.17
C ASN A 261 -7.69 14.17 19.48
N VAL A 262 -7.86 13.61 20.68
CA VAL A 262 -7.28 12.32 21.04
C VAL A 262 -8.16 11.19 20.51
N LEU A 263 -7.55 10.19 19.86
CA LEU A 263 -8.26 9.01 19.39
C LEU A 263 -8.37 7.96 20.52
N ILE A 264 -9.61 7.62 20.90
CA ILE A 264 -9.98 6.69 22.00
C ILE A 264 -9.57 7.24 23.37
N GLY A 265 -8.28 7.44 23.61
CA GLY A 265 -7.76 7.90 24.90
C GLY A 265 -6.24 7.70 25.02
N ASP A 266 -5.71 8.09 26.20
CA ASP A 266 -4.30 7.94 26.50
C ASP A 266 -3.85 6.48 26.40
N GLY A 267 -2.71 6.24 25.73
CA GLY A 267 -2.11 4.93 25.58
C GLY A 267 -2.66 4.06 24.46
N ALA A 268 -3.73 4.47 23.76
CA ALA A 268 -4.32 3.69 22.68
C ALA A 268 -3.60 3.80 21.32
N GLY A 269 -2.68 4.77 21.17
CA GLY A 269 -2.16 5.20 19.87
C GLY A 269 -1.35 4.14 19.13
N PHE A 270 -0.53 3.36 19.82
CA PHE A 270 0.30 2.36 19.15
C PHE A 270 -0.53 1.29 18.42
N LYS A 271 -1.58 0.80 19.08
CA LYS A 271 -2.49 -0.19 18.49
C LYS A 271 -3.25 0.38 17.28
N ILE A 272 -3.66 1.65 17.37
CA ILE A 272 -4.35 2.36 16.27
C ILE A 272 -3.39 2.48 15.08
N ALA A 273 -2.16 2.94 15.30
CA ALA A 273 -1.16 3.13 14.26
C ALA A 273 -0.81 1.82 13.56
N MET A 274 -0.59 0.73 14.30
CA MET A 274 -0.29 -0.58 13.71
C MET A 274 -1.49 -1.18 13.00
N GLY A 275 -2.70 -0.99 13.52
CA GLY A 275 -3.95 -1.44 12.90
C GLY A 275 -4.23 -0.76 11.56
N ALA A 276 -3.79 0.47 11.37
CA ALA A 276 -3.88 1.17 10.09
C ALA A 276 -3.10 0.43 8.99
N PHE A 277 -1.87 -0.01 9.28
CA PHE A 277 -1.04 -0.73 8.31
C PHE A 277 -1.65 -2.05 7.82
N ASP A 278 -2.32 -2.80 8.69
CA ASP A 278 -2.97 -4.06 8.29
C ASP A 278 -4.07 -3.82 7.24
N LYS A 279 -4.68 -2.64 7.24
CA LYS A 279 -5.72 -2.25 6.28
C LYS A 279 -5.17 -1.57 5.03
N THR A 280 -4.03 -0.87 5.11
CA THR A 280 -3.46 -0.11 3.98
C THR A 280 -2.42 -0.90 3.18
N ARG A 281 -1.76 -1.91 3.75
CA ARG A 281 -0.78 -2.74 3.05
C ARG A 281 -1.30 -3.42 1.77
N PRO A 282 -2.55 -3.92 1.71
CA PRO A 282 -3.07 -4.46 0.44
C PRO A 282 -3.08 -3.43 -0.69
N THR A 283 -3.44 -2.17 -0.42
CA THR A 283 -3.45 -1.09 -1.41
C THR A 283 -2.04 -0.72 -1.87
N VAL A 284 -1.07 -0.67 -0.95
CA VAL A 284 0.35 -0.50 -1.30
C VAL A 284 0.85 -1.64 -2.18
N SER A 285 0.46 -2.88 -1.85
CA SER A 285 0.81 -4.06 -2.65
C SER A 285 0.23 -3.98 -4.06
N SER A 286 -1.01 -3.51 -4.21
CA SER A 286 -1.63 -3.33 -5.52
C SER A 286 -0.94 -2.24 -6.34
N GLY A 287 -0.45 -1.17 -5.69
CA GLY A 287 0.39 -0.16 -6.33
C GLY A 287 1.69 -0.74 -6.90
N ALA A 288 2.37 -1.58 -6.13
CA ALA A 288 3.56 -2.30 -6.60
C ALA A 288 3.25 -3.22 -7.81
N VAL A 289 2.09 -3.89 -7.80
CA VAL A 289 1.63 -4.71 -8.93
C VAL A 289 1.33 -3.86 -10.16
N GLY A 290 0.74 -2.67 -9.99
CA GLY A 290 0.50 -1.73 -11.10
C GLY A 290 1.80 -1.31 -11.79
N LEU A 291 2.83 -0.98 -11.02
CA LEU A 291 4.17 -0.71 -11.55
C LEU A 291 4.76 -1.94 -12.26
N ALA A 292 4.66 -3.11 -11.66
CA ALA A 292 5.18 -4.36 -12.23
C ALA A 292 4.49 -4.71 -13.55
N GLN A 293 3.17 -4.53 -13.63
CA GLN A 293 2.41 -4.69 -14.87
C GLN A 293 2.87 -3.70 -15.94
N ARG A 294 3.08 -2.43 -15.59
CA ARG A 294 3.61 -1.44 -16.52
C ARG A 294 4.99 -1.85 -17.05
N ALA A 295 5.89 -2.33 -16.19
CA ALA A 295 7.20 -2.79 -16.59
C ALA A 295 7.12 -3.98 -17.58
N LEU A 296 6.25 -4.95 -17.31
CA LEU A 296 5.99 -6.08 -18.20
C LEU A 296 5.45 -5.62 -19.57
N ASP A 297 4.45 -4.73 -19.57
CA ASP A 297 3.81 -4.26 -20.79
C ASP A 297 4.80 -3.48 -21.68
N GLU A 298 5.56 -2.57 -21.10
CA GLU A 298 6.58 -1.78 -21.84
C GLU A 298 7.68 -2.67 -22.39
N ALA A 299 8.19 -3.63 -21.59
CA ALA A 299 9.21 -4.57 -22.05
C ALA A 299 8.70 -5.48 -23.18
N THR A 300 7.45 -5.94 -23.08
CA THR A 300 6.83 -6.78 -24.12
C THR A 300 6.66 -6.02 -25.43
N LYS A 301 6.13 -4.79 -25.39
CA LYS A 301 5.99 -3.93 -26.56
C LYS A 301 7.34 -3.68 -27.25
N TYR A 302 8.33 -3.32 -26.45
CA TYR A 302 9.69 -3.08 -26.98
C TYR A 302 10.28 -4.34 -27.62
N ALA A 303 10.12 -5.50 -27.00
CA ALA A 303 10.63 -6.78 -27.52
C ALA A 303 9.96 -7.21 -28.85
N LEU A 304 8.73 -6.74 -29.11
CA LEU A 304 8.00 -6.97 -30.37
C LEU A 304 8.43 -6.03 -31.51
N GLU A 305 9.18 -4.97 -31.20
CA GLU A 305 9.60 -3.97 -32.20
C GLU A 305 11.12 -4.00 -32.46
N ARG A 306 11.92 -4.15 -31.41
CA ARG A 306 13.39 -4.10 -31.47
C ARG A 306 13.96 -5.36 -32.08
N LYS A 307 14.89 -5.19 -33.02
CA LYS A 307 15.64 -6.28 -33.65
C LYS A 307 17.11 -6.31 -33.24
N THR A 308 17.65 -7.51 -33.01
CA THR A 308 19.07 -7.79 -32.82
C THR A 308 19.42 -9.11 -33.48
N PHE A 309 20.62 -9.24 -34.04
CA PHE A 309 21.05 -10.45 -34.73
C PHE A 309 20.06 -10.90 -35.81
N GLY A 310 19.44 -9.98 -36.53
CA GLY A 310 18.55 -10.23 -37.66
C GLY A 310 17.12 -10.65 -37.31
N LYS A 311 16.73 -10.71 -36.04
CA LYS A 311 15.38 -11.09 -35.58
C LYS A 311 14.87 -10.21 -34.42
N LEU A 312 13.57 -10.24 -34.13
CA LEU A 312 12.97 -9.50 -33.03
C LEU A 312 13.51 -10.00 -31.68
N LEU A 313 13.56 -9.12 -30.67
CA LEU A 313 13.96 -9.51 -29.32
C LEU A 313 13.12 -10.68 -28.79
N ILE A 314 11.80 -10.64 -29.02
CA ILE A 314 10.87 -11.68 -28.56
C ILE A 314 11.20 -13.08 -29.13
N GLU A 315 11.90 -13.18 -30.28
CA GLU A 315 12.32 -14.43 -30.90
C GLU A 315 13.57 -15.04 -30.23
N HIS A 316 14.25 -14.30 -29.37
CA HIS A 316 15.31 -14.81 -28.52
C HIS A 316 14.75 -15.50 -27.30
N GLN A 317 15.04 -16.80 -27.11
CA GLN A 317 14.47 -17.60 -26.03
C GLN A 317 14.73 -17.02 -24.63
N ALA A 318 15.90 -16.43 -24.40
CA ALA A 318 16.23 -15.77 -23.13
C ALA A 318 15.28 -14.61 -22.82
N ILE A 319 14.89 -13.82 -23.82
CA ILE A 319 13.94 -12.71 -23.67
C ILE A 319 12.53 -13.23 -23.42
N SER A 320 12.07 -14.21 -24.20
CA SER A 320 10.73 -14.80 -24.01
C SER A 320 10.59 -15.47 -22.64
N PHE A 321 11.65 -16.08 -22.12
CA PHE A 321 11.66 -16.64 -20.76
C PHE A 321 11.60 -15.55 -19.68
N MET A 322 12.33 -14.44 -19.85
CA MET A 322 12.22 -13.30 -18.92
C MET A 322 10.80 -12.76 -18.86
N LEU A 323 10.16 -12.56 -20.02
CA LEU A 323 8.78 -12.09 -20.08
C LEU A 323 7.79 -13.06 -19.43
N ALA A 324 7.99 -14.37 -19.61
CA ALA A 324 7.19 -15.40 -18.95
C ALA A 324 7.32 -15.36 -17.43
N GLU A 325 8.55 -15.25 -16.91
CA GLU A 325 8.81 -15.09 -15.47
C GLU A 325 8.20 -13.79 -14.91
N MET A 326 8.29 -12.70 -15.65
CA MET A 326 7.65 -11.44 -15.28
C MET A 326 6.12 -11.59 -15.20
N ALA A 327 5.50 -12.21 -16.20
CA ALA A 327 4.05 -12.44 -16.23
C ALA A 327 3.59 -13.31 -15.06
N MET A 328 4.28 -14.43 -14.77
CA MET A 328 3.98 -15.28 -13.63
C MET A 328 4.01 -14.53 -12.31
N LYS A 329 5.03 -13.69 -12.10
CA LYS A 329 5.20 -12.92 -10.86
C LYS A 329 4.13 -11.85 -10.68
N VAL A 330 3.74 -11.17 -11.75
CA VAL A 330 2.64 -10.19 -11.72
C VAL A 330 1.34 -10.86 -11.30
N GLU A 331 0.99 -11.99 -11.91
CA GLU A 331 -0.26 -12.71 -11.58
C GLU A 331 -0.27 -13.20 -10.14
N LEU A 332 0.82 -13.80 -9.66
CA LEU A 332 0.90 -14.27 -8.27
C LEU A 332 0.84 -13.10 -7.27
N ALA A 333 1.48 -11.98 -7.57
CA ALA A 333 1.42 -10.79 -6.73
C ALA A 333 0.02 -10.19 -6.69
N ARG A 334 -0.67 -10.14 -7.84
CA ARG A 334 -2.07 -9.68 -7.93
C ARG A 334 -2.98 -10.57 -7.09
N MET A 335 -2.91 -11.87 -7.23
CA MET A 335 -3.68 -12.82 -6.43
C MET A 335 -3.40 -12.66 -4.94
N SER A 336 -2.16 -12.38 -4.54
CA SER A 336 -1.79 -12.22 -3.13
C SER A 336 -2.41 -10.96 -2.51
N TYR A 337 -2.40 -9.80 -3.18
CA TYR A 337 -3.06 -8.61 -2.63
C TYR A 337 -4.58 -8.74 -2.64
N GLN A 338 -5.15 -9.37 -3.66
CA GLN A 338 -6.60 -9.63 -3.72
C GLN A 338 -7.05 -10.52 -2.57
N ARG A 339 -6.28 -11.55 -2.23
CA ARG A 339 -6.53 -12.36 -1.05
C ARG A 339 -6.47 -11.53 0.23
N ALA A 340 -5.45 -10.71 0.39
CA ALA A 340 -5.29 -9.85 1.55
C ALA A 340 -6.45 -8.84 1.70
N ALA A 341 -6.85 -8.20 0.60
CA ALA A 341 -7.96 -7.26 0.59
C ALA A 341 -9.30 -7.94 0.95
N TRP A 342 -9.56 -9.11 0.38
CA TRP A 342 -10.75 -9.89 0.68
C TRP A 342 -10.84 -10.33 2.15
N GLU A 343 -9.71 -10.65 2.80
CA GLU A 343 -9.70 -10.95 4.23
C GLU A 343 -10.10 -9.73 5.07
N VAL A 344 -9.62 -8.53 4.73
CA VAL A 344 -10.02 -7.28 5.38
C VAL A 344 -11.52 -7.04 5.25
N ASP A 345 -12.04 -7.11 4.03
CA ASP A 345 -13.44 -6.83 3.74
C ASP A 345 -14.39 -7.87 4.33
N SER A 346 -13.89 -9.07 4.56
CA SER A 346 -14.61 -10.13 5.29
C SER A 346 -14.53 -10.00 6.82
N GLY A 347 -13.96 -8.92 7.35
CA GLY A 347 -13.83 -8.68 8.79
C GLY A 347 -12.83 -9.58 9.50
N ARG A 348 -11.97 -10.30 8.77
CA ARG A 348 -11.00 -11.22 9.36
C ARG A 348 -9.67 -10.54 9.62
N ARG A 349 -8.91 -11.09 10.58
CA ARG A 349 -7.54 -10.64 10.86
C ARG A 349 -6.66 -10.87 9.63
N ASN A 350 -6.01 -9.80 9.18
CA ASN A 350 -5.32 -9.77 7.90
C ASN A 350 -3.78 -9.69 8.00
N THR A 351 -3.21 -9.56 9.17
CA THR A 351 -1.77 -9.31 9.38
C THR A 351 -0.86 -10.24 8.56
N TYR A 352 -1.19 -11.53 8.51
CA TYR A 352 -0.43 -12.54 7.78
C TYR A 352 -0.46 -12.33 6.26
N TYR A 353 -1.66 -12.24 5.67
CA TYR A 353 -1.82 -12.10 4.23
C TYR A 353 -1.39 -10.73 3.72
N ALA A 354 -1.66 -9.66 4.47
CA ALA A 354 -1.18 -8.32 4.13
C ALA A 354 0.35 -8.24 4.07
N SER A 355 1.04 -8.89 5.02
CA SER A 355 2.50 -8.93 5.03
C SER A 355 3.07 -9.79 3.89
N ILE A 356 2.45 -10.92 3.55
CA ILE A 356 2.84 -11.73 2.38
C ILE A 356 2.69 -10.92 1.10
N ALA A 357 1.55 -10.29 0.89
CA ALA A 357 1.28 -9.49 -0.30
C ALA A 357 2.29 -8.36 -0.45
N LYS A 358 2.54 -7.62 0.63
CA LYS A 358 3.46 -6.47 0.61
C LYS A 358 4.91 -6.89 0.38
N ALA A 359 5.39 -7.96 1.01
CA ALA A 359 6.74 -8.47 0.80
C ALA A 359 6.93 -8.95 -0.65
N PHE A 360 6.02 -9.78 -1.13
CA PHE A 360 6.12 -10.36 -2.46
C PHE A 360 5.97 -9.30 -3.56
N ALA A 361 4.93 -8.46 -3.51
CA ALA A 361 4.70 -7.42 -4.51
C ALA A 361 5.84 -6.39 -4.56
N GLY A 362 6.36 -5.96 -3.41
CA GLY A 362 7.48 -5.03 -3.35
C GLY A 362 8.76 -5.60 -3.95
N ASP A 363 9.06 -6.86 -3.67
CA ASP A 363 10.26 -7.52 -4.20
C ASP A 363 10.15 -7.75 -5.71
N ILE A 364 9.00 -8.25 -6.19
CA ILE A 364 8.83 -8.50 -7.63
C ILE A 364 8.75 -7.22 -8.46
N ALA A 365 8.17 -6.14 -7.92
CA ALA A 365 8.14 -4.87 -8.62
C ALA A 365 9.56 -4.35 -8.92
N ASN A 366 10.47 -4.46 -7.94
CA ASN A 366 11.88 -4.12 -8.12
C ASN A 366 12.57 -5.02 -9.16
N GLN A 367 12.32 -6.32 -9.09
CA GLN A 367 12.90 -7.26 -10.06
C GLN A 367 12.40 -6.99 -11.48
N LEU A 368 11.10 -6.85 -11.67
CA LEU A 368 10.49 -6.64 -12.97
C LEU A 368 10.90 -5.30 -13.60
N ALA A 369 11.01 -4.25 -12.80
CA ALA A 369 11.50 -2.96 -13.27
C ALA A 369 12.96 -3.06 -13.75
N THR A 370 13.81 -3.79 -13.03
CA THR A 370 15.18 -4.08 -13.42
C THR A 370 15.25 -4.92 -14.70
N ASP A 371 14.43 -5.96 -14.82
CA ASP A 371 14.36 -6.82 -16.00
C ASP A 371 13.87 -6.04 -17.23
N ALA A 372 12.91 -5.13 -17.06
CA ALA A 372 12.45 -4.25 -18.13
C ALA A 372 13.56 -3.34 -18.66
N VAL A 373 14.34 -2.72 -17.78
CA VAL A 373 15.52 -1.92 -18.16
C VAL A 373 16.51 -2.79 -18.93
N GLN A 374 16.75 -4.03 -18.48
CA GLN A 374 17.66 -4.96 -19.14
C GLN A 374 17.19 -5.33 -20.55
N ILE A 375 15.89 -5.57 -20.75
CA ILE A 375 15.30 -5.86 -22.06
C ILE A 375 15.44 -4.68 -23.02
N PHE A 376 15.27 -3.46 -22.53
CA PHE A 376 15.50 -2.24 -23.32
C PHE A 376 16.97 -1.98 -23.65
N GLY A 377 17.90 -2.58 -22.88
CA GLY A 377 19.34 -2.38 -23.07
C GLY A 377 19.75 -0.92 -22.87
N GLY A 378 20.57 -0.35 -23.75
CA GLY A 378 21.02 1.03 -23.66
C GLY A 378 19.87 2.05 -23.63
N ASN A 379 18.79 1.78 -24.35
CA ASN A 379 17.58 2.63 -24.33
C ASN A 379 16.88 2.61 -22.96
N GLY A 380 16.96 1.50 -22.23
CA GLY A 380 16.40 1.40 -20.88
C GLY A 380 17.15 2.23 -19.85
N PHE A 381 18.35 2.64 -20.12
CA PHE A 381 19.18 3.49 -19.27
C PHE A 381 19.00 5.00 -19.56
N ASN A 382 18.11 5.33 -20.50
CA ASN A 382 17.86 6.69 -20.98
C ASN A 382 16.49 7.20 -20.57
N THR A 383 16.41 8.46 -20.15
CA THR A 383 15.17 9.10 -19.65
C THR A 383 14.09 9.32 -20.71
N GLU A 384 14.41 9.15 -22.00
CA GLU A 384 13.42 9.21 -23.09
C GLU A 384 12.48 7.99 -23.10
N TYR A 385 12.86 6.93 -22.41
CA TYR A 385 12.08 5.70 -22.27
C TYR A 385 11.54 5.54 -20.84
N PRO A 386 10.37 4.90 -20.64
CA PRO A 386 9.69 4.92 -19.35
C PRO A 386 10.31 3.99 -18.29
N VAL A 387 11.11 3.00 -18.68
CA VAL A 387 11.50 1.89 -17.78
C VAL A 387 12.53 2.29 -16.72
N GLU A 388 13.41 3.27 -16.99
CA GLU A 388 14.36 3.73 -15.97
C GLU A 388 13.64 4.39 -14.77
N LYS A 389 12.58 5.17 -15.07
CA LYS A 389 11.73 5.76 -14.03
C LYS A 389 11.05 4.69 -13.20
N LEU A 390 10.53 3.63 -13.82
CA LEU A 390 9.90 2.50 -13.12
C LEU A 390 10.88 1.84 -12.15
N MET A 391 12.14 1.69 -12.52
CA MET A 391 13.17 1.13 -11.65
C MET A 391 13.45 2.03 -10.43
N ARG A 392 13.51 3.34 -10.60
CA ARG A 392 13.67 4.30 -9.51
C ARG A 392 12.45 4.33 -8.59
N ASP A 393 11.26 4.31 -9.17
CA ASP A 393 9.99 4.34 -8.44
C ASP A 393 9.74 3.06 -7.64
N ALA A 394 10.22 1.91 -8.13
CA ALA A 394 9.96 0.61 -7.52
C ALA A 394 10.63 0.44 -6.15
N LYS A 395 11.78 1.08 -5.92
CA LYS A 395 12.61 0.82 -4.74
C LYS A 395 11.88 1.06 -3.41
N ILE A 396 11.06 2.09 -3.35
CA ILE A 396 10.37 2.47 -2.11
C ILE A 396 9.37 1.39 -1.62
N TYR A 397 8.83 0.56 -2.52
CA TYR A 397 7.94 -0.54 -2.14
C TYR A 397 8.60 -1.60 -1.23
N GLN A 398 9.92 -1.66 -1.20
CA GLN A 398 10.67 -2.51 -0.26
C GLN A 398 10.94 -1.82 1.09
N ILE A 399 10.62 -0.53 1.22
CA ILE A 399 11.04 0.31 2.36
C ILE A 399 9.83 0.78 3.17
N TYR A 400 8.91 1.54 2.55
CA TYR A 400 7.80 2.14 3.29
C TYR A 400 6.71 1.14 3.68
N GLU A 401 5.85 1.55 4.62
CA GLU A 401 4.81 0.72 5.26
C GLU A 401 5.32 -0.62 5.83
N GLY A 402 6.51 -0.59 6.38
CA GLY A 402 7.27 -1.74 6.84
C GLY A 402 8.14 -2.33 5.74
N THR A 403 9.45 -2.38 5.99
CA THR A 403 10.41 -2.94 5.03
C THR A 403 10.08 -4.39 4.66
N SER A 404 10.62 -4.86 3.52
CA SER A 404 10.53 -6.29 3.15
C SER A 404 11.03 -7.22 4.26
N GLN A 405 11.98 -6.76 5.08
CA GLN A 405 12.49 -7.49 6.24
C GLN A 405 11.48 -7.52 7.39
N ILE A 406 10.86 -6.38 7.71
CA ILE A 406 9.78 -6.30 8.72
C ILE A 406 8.60 -7.19 8.34
N GLN A 407 8.20 -7.20 7.06
CA GLN A 407 7.14 -8.11 6.59
C GLN A 407 7.52 -9.58 6.87
N ARG A 408 8.76 -9.97 6.62
CA ARG A 408 9.24 -11.34 6.89
C ARG A 408 9.24 -11.68 8.37
N LEU A 409 9.61 -10.76 9.24
CA LEU A 409 9.49 -10.95 10.70
C LEU A 409 8.03 -11.17 11.13
N ILE A 410 7.10 -10.38 10.56
CA ILE A 410 5.65 -10.53 10.83
C ILE A 410 5.16 -11.88 10.32
N ILE A 411 5.48 -12.24 9.08
CA ILE A 411 5.08 -13.53 8.47
C ILE A 411 5.58 -14.70 9.32
N ALA A 412 6.86 -14.68 9.71
CA ALA A 412 7.46 -15.72 10.53
C ALA A 412 6.75 -15.84 11.89
N ARG A 413 6.51 -14.72 12.57
CA ARG A 413 5.78 -14.68 13.85
C ARG A 413 4.38 -15.28 13.73
N GLU A 414 3.60 -14.85 12.72
CA GLU A 414 2.24 -15.33 12.51
C GLU A 414 2.23 -16.82 12.11
N HIS A 415 3.17 -17.24 11.26
CA HIS A 415 3.29 -18.64 10.85
C HIS A 415 3.65 -19.54 12.03
N ILE A 416 4.71 -19.22 12.76
CA ILE A 416 5.17 -19.99 13.91
C ILE A 416 4.09 -20.02 15.01
N GLY A 417 3.38 -18.91 15.20
CA GLY A 417 2.30 -18.82 16.18
C GLY A 417 1.21 -19.90 16.02
N LYS A 418 0.94 -20.33 14.78
CA LYS A 418 -0.03 -21.40 14.49
C LYS A 418 0.36 -22.77 15.07
N TYR A 419 1.62 -22.99 15.40
CA TYR A 419 2.16 -24.24 15.91
C TYR A 419 2.44 -24.20 17.43
N LYS A 420 2.24 -23.04 18.07
CA LYS A 420 2.46 -22.84 19.50
C LYS A 420 1.18 -22.85 20.34
N SER A 421 0.02 -23.00 19.69
CA SER A 421 -1.30 -23.07 20.34
C SER A 421 -1.65 -24.47 20.82
#